data_90c3d833583746359daca5576c3e1c5a
#
_entry.id   90c3d833583746359daca5576c3e1c5a
#
_cell.length_a   1.000
_cell.length_b   1.000
_cell.length_c   1.000
_cell.angle_alpha   90.00
_cell.angle_beta   90.00
_cell.angle_gamma   90.00
#
_symmetry.space_group_name_H-M   'P 1'
#
loop_
_entity.id
_entity.type
_entity.pdbx_description
1 polymer ?
#
loop_
_entity_poly.entity_id
_entity_poly.type
_entity_poly.pdbx_seq_one_letter_code
_entity_poly.pdbx_strand_id
1 'polypeptide(L)'
;SLYHWLVYGLGLKSEKPNRIFKGWKELSNSDFYKLPYQSYFGLDFGLSAPTALVEMKFDGDENYFFREVLYCPLNDMKGTLAEMFDKLEIPKHKQIICDSGNELNKEEARKLKNAGYNVINAKKGSGSISAGIETMQKSKIHYTRESYNIEQEYENYSWKIWQGIQMDVPEDNGDDHALDAMKYVISWFV
;
A
#
# COMPACT_ATOMS: atom_id res chain seq x y z
N SER A 1 3.78 -5.18 29.23
CA SER A 1 5.07 -5.26 28.52
C SER A 1 5.76 -3.89 28.54
N LEU A 2 7.06 -3.84 28.28
CA LEU A 2 7.83 -2.59 28.19
C LEU A 2 7.23 -1.63 27.17
N TYR A 3 6.76 -2.16 26.02
CA TYR A 3 6.04 -1.40 24.97
C TYR A 3 4.81 -0.66 25.55
N HIS A 4 3.94 -1.36 26.26
CA HIS A 4 2.76 -0.76 26.89
C HIS A 4 3.12 0.35 27.87
N TRP A 5 4.16 0.15 28.66
CA TRP A 5 4.60 1.16 29.62
C TRP A 5 5.20 2.39 28.92
N LEU A 6 6.01 2.20 27.87
CA LEU A 6 6.59 3.31 27.09
C LEU A 6 5.50 4.13 26.37
N VAL A 7 4.54 3.48 25.71
CA VAL A 7 3.50 4.17 24.93
C VAL A 7 2.43 4.76 25.83
N TYR A 8 1.85 3.96 26.71
CA TYR A 8 0.71 4.38 27.55
C TYR A 8 1.10 4.98 28.88
N GLY A 9 2.25 4.65 29.42
CA GLY A 9 2.75 5.21 30.69
C GLY A 9 3.53 6.50 30.50
N LEU A 10 4.37 6.59 29.47
CA LEU A 10 5.25 7.74 29.22
C LEU A 10 4.88 8.55 27.98
N GLY A 11 3.92 8.09 27.15
CA GLY A 11 3.56 8.76 25.90
C GLY A 11 4.67 8.77 24.83
N LEU A 12 5.64 7.84 24.94
CA LEU A 12 6.76 7.76 24.02
C LEU A 12 6.39 6.90 22.79
N LYS A 13 6.83 7.30 21.59
CA LYS A 13 6.80 6.43 20.41
C LYS A 13 7.69 5.21 20.69
N SER A 14 7.11 4.01 20.62
CA SER A 14 7.84 2.74 20.74
C SER A 14 7.38 1.77 19.68
N GLU A 15 8.31 1.05 19.07
CA GLU A 15 7.97 0.06 18.05
C GLU A 15 7.23 -1.14 18.66
N LYS A 16 6.16 -1.61 17.98
CA LYS A 16 5.52 -2.87 18.35
C LYS A 16 6.54 -4.02 18.21
N PRO A 17 6.68 -4.90 19.21
CA PRO A 17 7.68 -5.98 19.18
C PRO A 17 7.50 -6.95 18.00
N ASN A 18 6.25 -7.16 17.59
CA ASN A 18 5.83 -8.08 16.50
C ASN A 18 5.59 -7.38 15.17
N ARG A 19 6.11 -6.18 14.96
CA ARG A 19 5.98 -5.41 13.71
C ARG A 19 6.59 -6.18 12.53
N ILE A 20 5.86 -6.24 11.41
CA ILE A 20 6.24 -7.03 10.24
C ILE A 20 7.33 -6.34 9.42
N PHE A 21 7.17 -5.04 9.18
CA PHE A 21 8.12 -4.25 8.39
C PHE A 21 8.99 -3.38 9.27
N LYS A 22 10.29 -3.29 8.96
CA LYS A 22 11.27 -2.50 9.69
C LYS A 22 12.26 -1.83 8.74
N GLY A 23 12.85 -0.74 9.16
CA GLY A 23 13.96 -0.12 8.44
C GLY A 23 13.58 0.65 7.18
N TRP A 24 12.29 0.94 6.95
CA TRP A 24 11.86 1.81 5.86
C TRP A 24 12.39 3.22 6.06
N LYS A 25 12.65 3.91 4.97
CA LYS A 25 13.23 5.25 4.98
C LYS A 25 12.27 6.27 4.40
N GLU A 26 12.31 7.46 4.97
CA GLU A 26 11.53 8.58 4.48
C GLU A 26 12.32 9.38 3.42
N LEU A 27 11.58 9.97 2.47
CA LEU A 27 12.07 11.00 1.57
C LEU A 27 11.00 12.10 1.43
N SER A 28 11.35 13.26 0.88
CA SER A 28 10.37 14.29 0.56
C SER A 28 9.64 14.00 -0.76
N ASN A 29 8.42 14.53 -0.94
CA ASN A 29 7.75 14.50 -2.25
C ASN A 29 8.64 15.13 -3.34
N SER A 30 9.33 16.25 -3.02
CA SER A 30 10.24 16.89 -3.96
C SER A 30 11.35 15.95 -4.44
N ASP A 31 11.92 15.15 -3.56
CA ASP A 31 12.96 14.19 -3.93
C ASP A 31 12.38 13.00 -4.69
N PHE A 32 11.18 12.54 -4.31
CA PHE A 32 10.46 11.50 -5.05
C PHE A 32 10.24 11.89 -6.52
N TYR A 33 9.80 13.13 -6.78
CA TYR A 33 9.58 13.61 -8.15
C TYR A 33 10.86 13.73 -8.97
N LYS A 34 12.01 14.01 -8.36
CA LYS A 34 13.31 14.07 -9.02
C LYS A 34 13.90 12.70 -9.39
N LEU A 35 13.38 11.59 -8.83
CA LEU A 35 13.86 10.26 -9.16
C LEU A 35 13.65 9.96 -10.65
N PRO A 36 14.69 9.53 -11.39
CA PRO A 36 14.64 9.37 -12.86
C PRO A 36 13.94 8.06 -13.28
N TYR A 37 13.23 7.42 -12.37
CA TYR A 37 12.62 6.11 -12.60
C TYR A 37 11.17 6.22 -13.10
N GLN A 38 10.73 5.21 -13.83
CA GLN A 38 9.36 5.12 -14.29
C GLN A 38 8.38 4.89 -13.13
N SER A 39 7.23 5.57 -13.20
CA SER A 39 6.14 5.39 -12.25
C SER A 39 5.22 4.23 -12.64
N TYR A 40 4.80 3.48 -11.63
CA TYR A 40 3.76 2.46 -11.63
C TYR A 40 2.80 2.74 -10.48
N PHE A 41 1.59 2.22 -10.55
CA PHE A 41 0.59 2.45 -9.51
C PHE A 41 0.07 1.14 -8.95
N GLY A 42 -0.10 1.08 -7.65
CA GLY A 42 -0.82 0.02 -6.95
C GLY A 42 -2.16 0.54 -6.46
N LEU A 43 -3.21 -0.26 -6.61
CA LEU A 43 -4.57 0.14 -6.26
C LEU A 43 -5.26 -0.97 -5.48
N ASP A 44 -5.71 -0.64 -4.28
CA ASP A 44 -6.62 -1.44 -3.47
C ASP A 44 -7.99 -0.76 -3.43
N PHE A 45 -9.07 -1.50 -3.72
CA PHE A 45 -10.43 -0.98 -3.75
C PHE A 45 -11.15 -1.19 -2.43
N GLY A 46 -11.72 -0.12 -1.87
CA GLY A 46 -12.58 -0.18 -0.70
C GLY A 46 -13.86 0.61 -0.90
N LEU A 47 -15.03 0.00 -0.59
CA LEU A 47 -16.33 0.66 -0.68
C LEU A 47 -16.58 1.54 0.53
N SER A 48 -16.61 0.96 1.72
CA SER A 48 -16.72 1.65 3.02
C SER A 48 -15.37 1.73 3.73
N ALA A 49 -14.46 0.80 3.45
CA ALA A 49 -13.05 0.91 3.77
C ALA A 49 -12.34 1.80 2.75
N PRO A 50 -11.17 2.34 3.05
CA PRO A 50 -10.43 3.17 2.11
C PRO A 50 -10.08 2.46 0.80
N THR A 51 -10.28 3.14 -0.33
CA THR A 51 -9.58 2.84 -1.57
C THR A 51 -8.22 3.52 -1.50
N ALA A 52 -7.15 2.77 -1.67
CA ALA A 52 -5.79 3.26 -1.63
C ALA A 52 -5.14 3.20 -3.01
N LEU A 53 -4.61 4.34 -3.49
CA LEU A 53 -3.76 4.42 -4.68
C LEU A 53 -2.38 4.88 -4.26
N VAL A 54 -1.37 4.07 -4.56
CA VAL A 54 0.03 4.40 -4.33
C VAL A 54 0.78 4.51 -5.65
N GLU A 55 1.69 5.46 -5.75
CA GLU A 55 2.65 5.55 -6.85
C GLU A 55 3.96 4.93 -6.41
N MET A 56 4.51 4.07 -7.25
CA MET A 56 5.79 3.39 -7.03
C MET A 56 6.79 3.76 -8.11
N LYS A 57 8.02 4.02 -7.71
CA LYS A 57 9.19 4.04 -8.58
C LYS A 57 10.18 2.96 -8.13
N PHE A 58 10.88 2.37 -9.08
CA PHE A 58 11.83 1.29 -8.84
C PHE A 58 13.15 1.56 -9.56
N ASP A 59 14.28 1.39 -8.88
CA ASP A 59 15.61 1.67 -9.44
C ASP A 59 16.16 0.57 -10.35
N GLY A 60 15.44 -0.55 -10.44
CA GLY A 60 15.86 -1.72 -11.24
C GLY A 60 16.68 -2.75 -10.45
N ASP A 61 16.94 -2.50 -9.16
CA ASP A 61 17.71 -3.38 -8.28
C ASP A 61 16.93 -3.74 -7.02
N GLU A 62 17.05 -2.98 -5.94
CA GLU A 62 16.43 -3.31 -4.64
C GLU A 62 15.65 -2.15 -4.00
N ASN A 63 15.75 -0.93 -4.53
CA ASN A 63 15.11 0.23 -3.94
C ASN A 63 13.75 0.52 -4.59
N TYR A 64 12.72 0.49 -3.77
CA TYR A 64 11.35 0.85 -4.14
C TYR A 64 10.94 2.11 -3.39
N PHE A 65 10.43 3.08 -4.12
CA PHE A 65 10.03 4.39 -3.61
C PHE A 65 8.52 4.55 -3.78
N PHE A 66 7.83 4.84 -2.70
CA PHE A 66 6.37 4.93 -2.66
C PHE A 66 5.88 6.32 -2.27
N ARG A 67 4.80 6.74 -2.89
CA ARG A 67 4.03 7.92 -2.55
C ARG A 67 2.55 7.58 -2.51
N GLU A 68 1.87 7.96 -1.44
CA GLU A 68 0.42 7.90 -1.35
C GLU A 68 -0.20 8.96 -2.27
N VAL A 69 -1.17 8.55 -3.09
CA VAL A 69 -1.84 9.43 -4.05
C VAL A 69 -3.29 9.65 -3.66
N LEU A 70 -3.96 8.60 -3.20
CA LEU A 70 -5.35 8.61 -2.76
C LEU A 70 -5.53 7.63 -1.61
N TYR A 71 -6.32 8.06 -0.61
CA TYR A 71 -6.75 7.19 0.48
C TYR A 71 -8.13 7.64 0.94
N CYS A 72 -9.19 7.06 0.38
CA CYS A 72 -10.57 7.48 0.60
C CYS A 72 -11.55 6.37 0.23
N PRO A 73 -12.58 6.08 1.04
CA PRO A 73 -13.64 5.15 0.65
C PRO A 73 -14.38 5.58 -0.63
N LEU A 74 -14.75 4.60 -1.48
CA LEU A 74 -15.54 4.92 -2.68
C LEU A 74 -16.87 5.61 -2.33
N ASN A 75 -17.50 5.22 -1.21
CA ASN A 75 -18.75 5.84 -0.75
C ASN A 75 -18.62 7.32 -0.40
N ASP A 76 -17.43 7.78 -0.04
CA ASP A 76 -17.17 9.17 0.38
C ASP A 76 -16.69 10.03 -0.81
N MET A 77 -16.43 9.42 -1.96
CA MET A 77 -15.99 10.15 -3.14
C MET A 77 -17.15 10.92 -3.80
N LYS A 78 -16.88 12.16 -4.16
CA LYS A 78 -17.79 12.95 -5.01
C LYS A 78 -17.51 12.60 -6.47
N GLY A 79 -18.33 11.74 -7.04
CA GLY A 79 -18.18 11.25 -8.40
C GLY A 79 -17.55 9.86 -8.49
N THR A 80 -17.11 9.48 -9.68
CA THR A 80 -16.50 8.18 -9.94
C THR A 80 -15.00 8.18 -9.62
N LEU A 81 -14.45 6.99 -9.42
CA LEU A 81 -13.00 6.85 -9.24
C LEU A 81 -12.22 7.35 -10.47
N ALA A 82 -12.75 7.16 -11.67
CA ALA A 82 -12.14 7.68 -12.92
C ALA A 82 -12.08 9.22 -12.92
N GLU A 83 -13.16 9.91 -12.51
CA GLU A 83 -13.17 11.36 -12.38
C GLU A 83 -12.19 11.84 -11.29
N MET A 84 -12.02 11.07 -10.22
CA MET A 84 -11.01 11.36 -9.21
C MET A 84 -9.60 11.22 -9.78
N PHE A 85 -9.34 10.17 -10.57
CA PHE A 85 -8.05 9.98 -11.23
C PHE A 85 -7.75 11.08 -12.26
N ASP A 86 -8.75 11.55 -12.99
CA ASP A 86 -8.60 12.69 -13.90
C ASP A 86 -8.23 13.98 -13.10
N LYS A 87 -8.86 14.24 -11.96
CA LYS A 87 -8.54 15.38 -11.08
C LYS A 87 -7.15 15.28 -10.46
N LEU A 88 -6.68 14.08 -10.15
CA LEU A 88 -5.34 13.81 -9.62
C LEU A 88 -4.28 13.73 -10.74
N GLU A 89 -4.67 13.97 -11.99
CA GLU A 89 -3.81 13.95 -13.16
C GLU A 89 -3.05 12.62 -13.34
N ILE A 90 -3.69 11.48 -12.99
CA ILE A 90 -3.09 10.15 -13.15
C ILE A 90 -2.91 9.86 -14.64
N PRO A 91 -1.67 9.60 -15.13
CA PRO A 91 -1.43 9.38 -16.55
C PRO A 91 -2.07 8.07 -17.02
N LYS A 92 -2.97 8.13 -18.00
CA LYS A 92 -3.76 6.97 -18.49
C LYS A 92 -2.90 5.82 -19.03
N HIS A 93 -1.73 6.14 -19.57
CA HIS A 93 -0.80 5.14 -20.14
C HIS A 93 0.02 4.38 -19.09
N LYS A 94 0.08 4.88 -17.84
CA LYS A 94 0.81 4.21 -16.77
C LYS A 94 0.05 2.99 -16.27
N GLN A 95 0.80 1.95 -15.92
CA GLN A 95 0.22 0.71 -15.39
C GLN A 95 -0.30 0.93 -13.97
N ILE A 96 -1.55 0.51 -13.75
CA ILE A 96 -2.21 0.48 -12.44
C ILE A 96 -2.49 -0.98 -12.11
N ILE A 97 -1.79 -1.52 -11.14
CA ILE A 97 -1.90 -2.92 -10.71
C ILE A 97 -2.90 -2.99 -9.55
N CYS A 98 -3.96 -3.77 -9.69
CA CYS A 98 -4.99 -3.91 -8.67
C CYS A 98 -5.40 -5.36 -8.44
N ASP A 99 -5.95 -5.65 -7.27
CA ASP A 99 -6.69 -6.88 -7.05
C ASP A 99 -8.09 -6.81 -7.68
N SER A 100 -8.47 -7.83 -8.44
CA SER A 100 -9.80 -8.00 -9.03
C SER A 100 -10.48 -9.31 -8.56
N GLY A 101 -10.25 -9.68 -7.30
CA GLY A 101 -10.69 -10.97 -6.77
C GLY A 101 -12.17 -11.07 -6.42
N ASN A 102 -12.83 -9.97 -6.19
CA ASN A 102 -14.26 -9.90 -5.88
C ASN A 102 -15.02 -9.09 -6.95
N GLU A 103 -16.35 -9.11 -6.89
CA GLU A 103 -17.20 -8.45 -7.91
C GLU A 103 -17.07 -6.92 -7.88
N LEU A 104 -16.92 -6.30 -6.71
CA LEU A 104 -16.68 -4.86 -6.58
C LEU A 104 -15.41 -4.46 -7.33
N ASN A 105 -14.31 -5.13 -7.03
CA ASN A 105 -13.00 -4.83 -7.61
C ASN A 105 -13.00 -5.03 -9.14
N LYS A 106 -13.67 -6.08 -9.63
CA LYS A 106 -13.83 -6.31 -11.07
C LYS A 106 -14.62 -5.19 -11.75
N GLU A 107 -15.71 -4.76 -11.13
CA GLU A 107 -16.55 -3.70 -11.67
C GLU A 107 -15.81 -2.36 -11.70
N GLU A 108 -15.14 -1.97 -10.62
CA GLU A 108 -14.37 -0.73 -10.56
C GLU A 108 -13.17 -0.75 -11.53
N ALA A 109 -12.45 -1.88 -11.61
CA ALA A 109 -11.38 -2.05 -12.60
C ALA A 109 -11.92 -1.92 -14.05
N ARG A 110 -13.11 -2.46 -14.34
CA ARG A 110 -13.77 -2.34 -15.63
C ARG A 110 -14.14 -0.88 -15.95
N LYS A 111 -14.67 -0.15 -14.97
CA LYS A 111 -15.01 1.29 -15.13
C LYS A 111 -13.76 2.11 -15.45
N LEU A 112 -12.65 1.88 -14.74
CA LEU A 112 -11.37 2.55 -15.02
C LEU A 112 -10.83 2.22 -16.42
N LYS A 113 -10.89 0.96 -16.85
CA LYS A 113 -10.51 0.55 -18.22
C LYS A 113 -11.36 1.25 -19.28
N ASN A 114 -12.67 1.32 -19.06
CA ASN A 114 -13.59 2.02 -19.97
C ASN A 114 -13.31 3.53 -20.04
N ALA A 115 -12.79 4.13 -18.97
CA ALA A 115 -12.32 5.51 -18.93
C ALA A 115 -10.93 5.72 -19.56
N GLY A 116 -10.29 4.65 -20.06
CA GLY A 116 -9.02 4.68 -20.78
C GLY A 116 -7.78 4.48 -19.91
N TYR A 117 -7.93 4.10 -18.63
CA TYR A 117 -6.80 3.79 -17.75
C TYR A 117 -6.22 2.39 -18.03
N ASN A 118 -4.90 2.25 -17.93
CA ASN A 118 -4.19 0.99 -18.13
C ASN A 118 -4.18 0.16 -16.85
N VAL A 119 -5.32 -0.46 -16.53
CA VAL A 119 -5.51 -1.27 -15.33
C VAL A 119 -5.15 -2.74 -15.59
N ILE A 120 -4.31 -3.30 -14.74
CA ILE A 120 -3.78 -4.67 -14.82
C ILE A 120 -4.14 -5.41 -13.54
N ASN A 121 -4.57 -6.66 -13.67
CA ASN A 121 -4.84 -7.49 -12.51
C ASN A 121 -3.53 -7.96 -11.88
N ALA A 122 -3.41 -7.82 -10.56
CA ALA A 122 -2.30 -8.38 -9.81
C ALA A 122 -2.22 -9.91 -10.01
N LYS A 123 -1.01 -10.43 -10.04
CA LYS A 123 -0.80 -11.88 -10.09
C LYS A 123 -1.30 -12.50 -8.78
N LYS A 124 -2.22 -13.45 -8.88
CA LYS A 124 -2.73 -14.21 -7.73
C LYS A 124 -2.14 -15.62 -7.71
N GLY A 125 -1.77 -16.05 -6.51
CA GLY A 125 -1.38 -17.43 -6.23
C GLY A 125 -1.72 -17.79 -4.78
N SER A 126 -1.81 -19.07 -4.47
CA SER A 126 -1.86 -19.52 -3.08
C SER A 126 -0.63 -18.99 -2.33
N GLY A 127 -0.85 -18.27 -1.21
CA GLY A 127 0.22 -17.64 -0.47
C GLY A 127 0.65 -16.23 -0.96
N SER A 128 -0.15 -15.58 -1.82
CA SER A 128 0.18 -14.25 -2.37
C SER A 128 0.42 -13.17 -1.30
N ILE A 129 -0.32 -13.21 -0.18
CA ILE A 129 -0.11 -12.28 0.95
C ILE A 129 1.28 -12.49 1.56
N SER A 130 1.62 -13.73 1.91
CA SER A 130 2.93 -14.07 2.49
C SER A 130 4.08 -13.76 1.52
N ALA A 131 3.91 -14.04 0.23
CA ALA A 131 4.90 -13.71 -0.79
C ALA A 131 5.09 -12.19 -0.95
N GLY A 132 4.00 -11.41 -0.90
CA GLY A 132 4.06 -9.94 -0.93
C GLY A 132 4.80 -9.39 0.29
N ILE A 133 4.50 -9.90 1.49
CA ILE A 133 5.20 -9.53 2.73
C ILE A 133 6.70 -9.87 2.62
N GLU A 134 7.02 -11.08 2.21
CA GLU A 134 8.41 -11.54 2.06
C GLU A 134 9.19 -10.67 1.07
N THR A 135 8.59 -10.33 -0.06
CA THR A 135 9.19 -9.44 -1.05
C THR A 135 9.47 -8.06 -0.45
N MET A 136 8.49 -7.47 0.24
CA MET A 136 8.68 -6.15 0.86
C MET A 136 9.71 -6.18 1.99
N GLN A 137 9.81 -7.29 2.74
CA GLN A 137 10.85 -7.46 3.78
C GLN A 137 12.27 -7.56 3.22
N LYS A 138 12.42 -8.13 2.01
CA LYS A 138 13.71 -8.27 1.32
C LYS A 138 14.12 -7.02 0.55
N SER A 139 13.19 -6.09 0.32
CA SER A 139 13.39 -4.89 -0.47
C SER A 139 13.75 -3.69 0.42
N LYS A 140 14.48 -2.72 -0.16
CA LYS A 140 14.71 -1.42 0.47
C LYS A 140 13.57 -0.49 0.12
N ILE A 141 12.65 -0.33 1.07
CA ILE A 141 11.44 0.50 0.90
C ILE A 141 11.71 1.91 1.38
N HIS A 142 11.32 2.86 0.54
CA HIS A 142 11.30 4.28 0.83
C HIS A 142 9.88 4.82 0.63
N TYR A 143 9.41 5.71 1.50
CA TYR A 143 8.10 6.34 1.35
C TYR A 143 8.19 7.85 1.57
N THR A 144 7.27 8.61 0.97
CA THR A 144 7.28 10.06 1.17
C THR A 144 6.68 10.43 2.51
N ARG A 145 7.24 11.45 3.18
CA ARG A 145 6.78 11.93 4.50
C ARG A 145 5.33 12.36 4.51
N GLU A 146 4.83 12.79 3.35
CA GLU A 146 3.45 13.21 3.14
C GLU A 146 2.48 12.04 2.98
N SER A 147 2.99 10.81 2.91
CA SER A 147 2.21 9.56 2.82
C SER A 147 1.78 9.08 4.21
N TYR A 148 0.87 9.83 4.83
CA TYR A 148 0.46 9.61 6.22
C TYR A 148 -0.10 8.21 6.48
N ASN A 149 -0.96 7.70 5.58
CA ASN A 149 -1.57 6.39 5.80
C ASN A 149 -0.55 5.26 5.56
N ILE A 150 0.37 5.40 4.60
CA ILE A 150 1.50 4.46 4.45
C ILE A 150 2.30 4.40 5.76
N GLU A 151 2.63 5.55 6.36
CA GLU A 151 3.36 5.60 7.63
C GLU A 151 2.59 4.90 8.76
N GLN A 152 1.29 5.23 8.92
CA GLN A 152 0.46 4.67 9.97
C GLN A 152 0.30 3.15 9.84
N GLU A 153 0.02 2.66 8.64
CA GLU A 153 -0.09 1.23 8.39
C GLU A 153 1.27 0.53 8.59
N TYR A 154 2.37 1.10 8.08
CA TYR A 154 3.72 0.59 8.29
C TYR A 154 4.09 0.47 9.78
N GLU A 155 3.76 1.47 10.60
CA GLU A 155 4.01 1.44 12.05
C GLU A 155 3.15 0.42 12.79
N ASN A 156 1.95 0.12 12.29
CA ASN A 156 0.97 -0.73 12.97
C ASN A 156 0.87 -2.16 12.44
N TYR A 157 1.37 -2.44 11.23
CA TYR A 157 1.28 -3.75 10.63
C TYR A 157 2.14 -4.77 11.37
N SER A 158 1.47 -5.74 12.00
CA SER A 158 2.11 -6.65 12.95
C SER A 158 1.64 -8.08 12.79
N TRP A 159 2.48 -9.03 13.19
CA TRP A 159 2.11 -10.43 13.28
C TRP A 159 1.06 -10.65 14.36
N LYS A 160 0.11 -11.52 14.09
CA LYS A 160 -0.88 -11.95 15.09
C LYS A 160 -0.20 -12.68 16.24
N ILE A 161 -0.63 -12.37 17.46
CA ILE A 161 -0.22 -13.10 18.66
C ILE A 161 -1.42 -13.88 19.18
N TRP A 162 -1.27 -15.20 19.28
CA TRP A 162 -2.28 -16.08 19.84
C TRP A 162 -1.71 -16.82 21.05
N GLN A 163 -2.33 -16.68 22.22
CA GLN A 163 -1.87 -17.29 23.49
C GLN A 163 -0.38 -17.05 23.79
N GLY A 164 0.12 -15.86 23.47
CA GLY A 164 1.53 -15.50 23.67
C GLY A 164 2.50 -16.00 22.60
N ILE A 165 2.01 -16.71 21.57
CA ILE A 165 2.81 -17.22 20.45
C ILE A 165 2.56 -16.34 19.22
N GLN A 166 3.64 -15.88 18.57
CA GLN A 166 3.54 -15.18 17.29
C GLN A 166 3.17 -16.17 16.17
N MET A 167 2.16 -15.80 15.39
CA MET A 167 1.70 -16.57 14.23
C MET A 167 2.30 -16.00 12.94
N ASP A 168 2.42 -16.82 11.90
CA ASP A 168 2.88 -16.42 10.56
C ASP A 168 1.75 -15.81 9.70
N VAL A 169 0.84 -15.08 10.34
CA VAL A 169 -0.23 -14.34 9.67
C VAL A 169 -0.30 -12.94 10.26
N PRO A 170 -0.55 -11.91 9.45
CA PRO A 170 -0.78 -10.55 9.96
C PRO A 170 -1.98 -10.52 10.91
N GLU A 171 -1.94 -9.58 11.85
CA GLU A 171 -3.10 -9.25 12.65
C GLU A 171 -4.13 -8.54 11.76
N ASP A 172 -5.35 -9.05 11.73
CA ASP A 172 -6.46 -8.45 10.98
C ASP A 172 -7.05 -7.30 11.82
N ASN A 173 -6.59 -6.11 11.58
CA ASN A 173 -7.09 -4.87 12.19
C ASN A 173 -7.78 -3.96 11.16
N GLY A 174 -7.90 -4.39 9.90
CA GLY A 174 -8.62 -3.68 8.85
C GLY A 174 -7.93 -2.39 8.35
N ASP A 175 -6.66 -2.16 8.72
CA ASP A 175 -5.90 -0.96 8.38
C ASP A 175 -4.62 -1.36 7.61
N ASP A 176 -4.77 -1.90 6.39
CA ASP A 176 -3.65 -2.34 5.55
C ASP A 176 -3.84 -2.04 4.04
N HIS A 177 -4.74 -1.12 3.71
CA HIS A 177 -5.13 -0.81 2.34
C HIS A 177 -3.99 -0.22 1.50
N ALA A 178 -3.20 0.71 2.06
CA ALA A 178 -2.03 1.25 1.38
C ALA A 178 -0.95 0.19 1.22
N LEU A 179 -0.73 -0.65 2.24
CA LEU A 179 0.21 -1.77 2.18
C LEU A 179 -0.24 -2.83 1.16
N ASP A 180 -1.54 -3.08 1.03
CA ASP A 180 -2.08 -3.98 0.01
C ASP A 180 -1.85 -3.44 -1.39
N ALA A 181 -2.14 -2.16 -1.62
CA ALA A 181 -1.82 -1.48 -2.87
C ALA A 181 -0.31 -1.56 -3.19
N MET A 182 0.56 -1.37 -2.20
CA MET A 182 2.01 -1.54 -2.34
C MET A 182 2.39 -2.98 -2.70
N LYS A 183 1.81 -3.98 -2.03
CA LYS A 183 2.03 -5.42 -2.32
C LYS A 183 1.64 -5.78 -3.74
N TYR A 184 0.51 -5.24 -4.24
CA TYR A 184 0.07 -5.52 -5.62
C TYR A 184 1.05 -5.01 -6.66
N VAL A 185 1.53 -3.77 -6.54
CA VAL A 185 2.44 -3.21 -7.53
C VAL A 185 3.86 -3.79 -7.43
N ILE A 186 4.37 -4.04 -6.23
CA ILE A 186 5.72 -4.61 -6.07
C ILE A 186 5.79 -6.06 -6.59
N SER A 187 4.75 -6.86 -6.35
CA SER A 187 4.69 -8.26 -6.81
C SER A 187 4.60 -8.40 -8.33
N TRP A 188 4.34 -7.32 -9.06
CA TRP A 188 4.38 -7.31 -10.51
C TRP A 188 5.81 -7.43 -11.07
N PHE A 189 6.81 -7.05 -10.27
CA PHE A 189 8.23 -7.00 -10.64
C PHE A 189 9.06 -8.22 -10.15
N VAL A 190 8.42 -9.16 -9.46
CA VAL A 190 9.08 -10.33 -8.86
C VAL A 190 8.72 -11.65 -9.55
#